data_32a275284b9621f45797f32fb4e59454
#
_entry.id   32a275284b9621f45797f32fb4e59454
#
_cell.length_a   1.000
_cell.length_b   1.000
_cell.length_c   1.000
_cell.angle_alpha   90.00
_cell.angle_beta   90.00
_cell.angle_gamma   90.00
#
_symmetry.space_group_name_H-M   'P 1'
#
loop_
_entity.id
_entity.type
_entity.pdbx_description
1 polymer ?
#
loop_
_entity_poly.entity_id
_entity_poly.type
_entity_poly.pdbx_seq_one_letter_code
_entity_poly.pdbx_strand_id
1 'polypeptide(L)'
;MTRLEQLKARVEALPGKREKQNLVDRLRKFGEDLSGVRVNLATAATQVEHARRVFPEIPRQDVDEAVRKAALSAGRLRSALEKNLGDILTPGVEKRVLTLKDSAKEAASRVRDSWDRTLARQVGALRPIVTLARDARLQGGEVLAHRLDKLAALRVPASAEVAAELKSELESLRESVVALGLKGKAGEFLMDAAQGRARAKDLEHPEVRDVLDRFQLWDRLSVKLG
;
A
#
# COMPACT_ATOMS: atom_id res chain seq x y z
N MET A 1 -33.98 -22.98 -25.93
CA MET A 1 -33.11 -23.66 -24.92
C MET A 1 -32.19 -22.66 -24.28
N THR A 2 -32.27 -22.54 -22.98
CA THR A 2 -31.32 -21.68 -22.23
C THR A 2 -29.94 -22.37 -22.18
N ARG A 3 -28.87 -21.56 -21.99
CA ARG A 3 -27.50 -22.08 -21.84
C ARG A 3 -27.37 -23.10 -20.70
N LEU A 4 -28.20 -22.95 -19.67
CA LEU A 4 -28.25 -23.85 -18.52
C LEU A 4 -28.87 -25.21 -18.91
N GLU A 5 -29.90 -25.21 -19.77
CA GLU A 5 -30.54 -26.43 -20.30
C GLU A 5 -29.60 -27.22 -21.19
N GLN A 6 -28.79 -26.54 -22.02
CA GLN A 6 -27.76 -27.18 -22.83
C GLN A 6 -26.68 -27.86 -22.00
N LEU A 7 -26.23 -27.21 -20.91
CA LEU A 7 -25.28 -27.79 -19.97
C LEU A 7 -25.86 -28.99 -19.23
N LYS A 8 -27.13 -28.92 -18.77
CA LYS A 8 -27.83 -30.05 -18.14
C LYS A 8 -27.94 -31.23 -19.07
N ALA A 9 -28.43 -31.01 -20.30
CA ALA A 9 -28.57 -32.08 -21.29
C ALA A 9 -27.22 -32.77 -21.58
N ARG A 10 -26.14 -32.04 -21.59
CA ARG A 10 -24.79 -32.58 -21.82
C ARG A 10 -24.23 -33.34 -20.62
N VAL A 11 -24.50 -32.91 -19.41
CA VAL A 11 -24.16 -33.66 -18.18
C VAL A 11 -24.97 -34.94 -18.12
N GLU A 12 -26.24 -34.91 -18.52
CA GLU A 12 -27.12 -36.07 -18.56
C GLU A 12 -26.71 -37.11 -19.65
N ALA A 13 -26.13 -36.65 -20.74
CA ALA A 13 -25.66 -37.50 -21.85
C ALA A 13 -24.33 -38.24 -21.55
N LEU A 14 -23.62 -37.93 -20.45
CA LEU A 14 -22.40 -38.63 -20.09
C LEU A 14 -22.66 -40.07 -19.64
N PRO A 15 -21.89 -41.05 -20.14
CA PRO A 15 -22.19 -42.46 -19.93
C PRO A 15 -21.94 -42.98 -18.52
N GLY A 16 -21.09 -42.33 -17.73
CA GLY A 16 -20.68 -42.79 -16.41
C GLY A 16 -20.98 -41.84 -15.26
N LYS A 17 -21.40 -42.38 -14.10
CA LYS A 17 -21.63 -41.59 -12.87
C LYS A 17 -20.36 -40.81 -12.45
N ARG A 18 -19.17 -41.43 -12.64
CA ARG A 18 -17.86 -40.83 -12.29
C ARG A 18 -17.51 -39.64 -13.19
N GLU A 19 -17.84 -39.72 -14.49
CA GLU A 19 -17.59 -38.64 -15.45
C GLU A 19 -18.51 -37.45 -15.18
N LYS A 20 -19.78 -37.72 -14.85
CA LYS A 20 -20.74 -36.68 -14.41
C LYS A 20 -20.22 -35.94 -13.18
N GLN A 21 -19.73 -36.67 -12.17
CA GLN A 21 -19.22 -36.10 -10.95
C GLN A 21 -17.97 -35.26 -11.23
N ASN A 22 -17.02 -35.76 -12.01
CA ASN A 22 -15.81 -35.01 -12.39
C ASN A 22 -16.14 -33.68 -13.12
N LEU A 23 -17.16 -33.72 -14.01
CA LEU A 23 -17.58 -32.52 -14.72
C LEU A 23 -18.20 -31.49 -13.77
N VAL A 24 -19.06 -31.93 -12.85
CA VAL A 24 -19.66 -31.05 -11.83
C VAL A 24 -18.61 -30.44 -10.96
N ASP A 25 -17.62 -31.21 -10.50
CA ASP A 25 -16.52 -30.68 -9.63
C ASP A 25 -15.66 -29.68 -10.38
N ARG A 26 -15.34 -29.90 -11.65
CA ARG A 26 -14.62 -28.94 -12.49
C ARG A 26 -15.40 -27.65 -12.72
N LEU A 27 -16.72 -27.74 -12.99
CA LEU A 27 -17.59 -26.57 -13.15
C LEU A 27 -17.70 -25.77 -11.86
N ARG A 28 -17.79 -26.43 -10.70
CA ARG A 28 -17.79 -25.80 -9.40
C ARG A 28 -16.49 -25.03 -9.17
N LYS A 29 -15.34 -25.69 -9.36
CA LYS A 29 -14.01 -25.05 -9.25
C LYS A 29 -13.86 -23.85 -10.18
N PHE A 30 -14.35 -23.96 -11.41
CA PHE A 30 -14.34 -22.87 -12.37
C PHE A 30 -15.17 -21.66 -11.87
N GLY A 31 -16.36 -21.91 -11.31
CA GLY A 31 -17.20 -20.87 -10.71
C GLY A 31 -16.55 -20.20 -9.50
N GLU A 32 -15.90 -20.99 -8.64
CA GLU A 32 -15.14 -20.49 -7.48
C GLU A 32 -13.96 -19.61 -7.92
N ASP A 33 -13.19 -20.03 -8.91
CA ASP A 33 -12.07 -19.28 -9.47
C ASP A 33 -12.53 -17.93 -10.07
N LEU A 34 -13.62 -17.90 -10.83
CA LEU A 34 -14.20 -16.68 -11.39
C LEU A 34 -14.74 -15.73 -10.29
N SER A 35 -15.38 -16.30 -9.27
CA SER A 35 -15.83 -15.53 -8.11
C SER A 35 -14.65 -14.90 -7.39
N GLY A 36 -13.57 -15.64 -7.15
CA GLY A 36 -12.33 -15.16 -6.56
C GLY A 36 -11.70 -14.02 -7.37
N VAL A 37 -11.68 -14.14 -8.70
CA VAL A 37 -11.19 -13.06 -9.59
C VAL A 37 -12.03 -11.79 -9.42
N ARG A 38 -13.34 -11.90 -9.40
CA ARG A 38 -14.24 -10.75 -9.21
C ARG A 38 -13.99 -10.05 -7.88
N VAL A 39 -13.87 -10.83 -6.81
CA VAL A 39 -13.59 -10.29 -5.47
C VAL A 39 -12.23 -9.58 -5.43
N ASN A 40 -11.19 -10.20 -5.98
CA ASN A 40 -9.84 -9.60 -6.00
C ASN A 40 -9.80 -8.28 -6.79
N LEU A 41 -10.47 -8.20 -7.95
CA LEU A 41 -10.53 -6.97 -8.73
C LEU A 41 -11.33 -5.87 -8.03
N ALA A 42 -12.47 -6.21 -7.44
CA ALA A 42 -13.26 -5.27 -6.66
C ALA A 42 -12.46 -4.72 -5.46
N THR A 43 -11.78 -5.61 -4.74
CA THR A 43 -10.92 -5.23 -3.62
C THR A 43 -9.77 -4.32 -4.07
N ALA A 44 -9.09 -4.66 -5.16
CA ALA A 44 -8.00 -3.83 -5.70
C ALA A 44 -8.51 -2.43 -6.10
N ALA A 45 -9.66 -2.33 -6.77
CA ALA A 45 -10.26 -1.06 -7.15
C ALA A 45 -10.61 -0.20 -5.91
N THR A 46 -11.23 -0.80 -4.90
CA THR A 46 -11.56 -0.10 -3.65
C THR A 46 -10.28 0.35 -2.90
N GLN A 47 -9.28 -0.51 -2.81
CA GLN A 47 -8.01 -0.19 -2.16
C GLN A 47 -7.28 0.97 -2.85
N VAL A 48 -7.31 1.05 -4.17
CA VAL A 48 -6.73 2.20 -4.90
C VAL A 48 -7.43 3.50 -4.53
N GLU A 49 -8.75 3.50 -4.47
CA GLU A 49 -9.51 4.69 -4.08
C GLU A 49 -9.17 5.14 -2.66
N HIS A 50 -9.06 4.20 -1.72
CA HIS A 50 -8.67 4.51 -0.35
C HIS A 50 -7.21 5.00 -0.26
N ALA A 51 -6.29 4.34 -0.95
CA ALA A 51 -4.89 4.74 -0.99
C ALA A 51 -4.70 6.15 -1.54
N ARG A 52 -5.45 6.53 -2.60
CA ARG A 52 -5.41 7.87 -3.21
C ARG A 52 -6.03 8.96 -2.34
N ARG A 53 -6.95 8.63 -1.45
CA ARG A 53 -7.46 9.58 -0.46
C ARG A 53 -6.38 10.04 0.51
N VAL A 54 -5.43 9.16 0.84
CA VAL A 54 -4.28 9.46 1.69
C VAL A 54 -3.15 10.07 0.88
N PHE A 55 -2.80 9.46 -0.25
CA PHE A 55 -1.71 9.84 -1.14
C PHE A 55 -2.21 10.05 -2.57
N PRO A 56 -2.67 11.26 -2.92
CA PRO A 56 -3.16 11.56 -4.28
C PRO A 56 -2.15 11.27 -5.39
N GLU A 57 -0.86 11.29 -5.07
CA GLU A 57 0.25 11.01 -5.98
C GLU A 57 0.42 9.53 -6.33
N ILE A 58 -0.28 8.58 -5.68
CA ILE A 58 -0.23 7.17 -6.06
C ILE A 58 -0.65 7.04 -7.52
N PRO A 59 0.23 6.51 -8.40
CA PRO A 59 -0.06 6.45 -9.81
C PRO A 59 -1.25 5.53 -10.07
N ARG A 60 -2.29 6.09 -10.66
CA ARG A 60 -3.46 5.33 -11.11
C ARG A 60 -3.11 4.43 -12.29
N GLN A 61 -2.14 4.86 -13.08
CA GLN A 61 -1.78 4.25 -14.35
C GLN A 61 -1.37 2.78 -14.23
N ASP A 62 -0.62 2.41 -13.20
CA ASP A 62 -0.18 1.02 -12.95
C ASP A 62 -1.36 0.09 -12.66
N VAL A 63 -2.35 0.59 -11.90
CA VAL A 63 -3.54 -0.17 -11.54
C VAL A 63 -4.52 -0.22 -12.71
N ASP A 64 -4.72 0.91 -13.42
CA ASP A 64 -5.58 0.97 -14.61
C ASP A 64 -5.07 0.03 -15.70
N GLU A 65 -3.74 -0.12 -15.85
CA GLU A 65 -3.17 -1.09 -16.78
C GLU A 65 -3.44 -2.54 -16.36
N ALA A 66 -3.26 -2.88 -15.08
CA ALA A 66 -3.54 -4.21 -14.58
C ALA A 66 -5.05 -4.54 -14.67
N VAL A 67 -5.92 -3.59 -14.34
CA VAL A 67 -7.38 -3.73 -14.51
C VAL A 67 -7.76 -3.90 -15.99
N ARG A 68 -7.12 -3.13 -16.90
CA ARG A 68 -7.34 -3.27 -18.35
C ARG A 68 -6.92 -4.64 -18.86
N LYS A 69 -5.76 -5.15 -18.43
CA LYS A 69 -5.31 -6.53 -18.77
C LYS A 69 -6.30 -7.57 -18.27
N ALA A 70 -6.79 -7.42 -17.05
CA ALA A 70 -7.80 -8.31 -16.49
C ALA A 70 -9.12 -8.23 -17.27
N ALA A 71 -9.59 -7.03 -17.64
CA ALA A 71 -10.80 -6.84 -18.44
C ALA A 71 -10.68 -7.46 -19.85
N LEU A 72 -9.52 -7.29 -20.51
CA LEU A 72 -9.24 -7.93 -21.80
C LEU A 72 -9.23 -9.46 -21.70
N SER A 73 -8.65 -10.01 -20.64
CA SER A 73 -8.63 -11.45 -20.38
C SER A 73 -10.04 -11.99 -20.12
N ALA A 74 -10.86 -11.25 -19.38
CA ALA A 74 -12.27 -11.58 -19.16
C ALA A 74 -13.08 -11.55 -20.46
N GLY A 75 -12.88 -10.54 -21.31
CA GLY A 75 -13.51 -10.45 -22.64
C GLY A 75 -13.16 -11.63 -23.54
N ARG A 76 -11.88 -12.02 -23.57
CA ARG A 76 -11.41 -13.21 -24.32
C ARG A 76 -12.01 -14.50 -23.79
N LEU A 77 -12.11 -14.63 -22.46
CA LEU A 77 -12.75 -15.77 -21.83
C LEU A 77 -14.24 -15.83 -22.20
N ARG A 78 -14.95 -14.71 -22.07
CA ARG A 78 -16.37 -14.60 -22.46
C ARG A 78 -16.58 -15.02 -23.91
N SER A 79 -15.80 -14.47 -24.85
CA SER A 79 -15.90 -14.82 -26.28
C SER A 79 -15.63 -16.30 -26.56
N ALA A 80 -14.69 -16.92 -25.80
CA ALA A 80 -14.45 -18.36 -25.92
C ALA A 80 -15.62 -19.18 -25.43
N LEU A 81 -16.25 -18.79 -24.32
CA LEU A 81 -17.44 -19.45 -23.76
C LEU A 81 -18.68 -19.28 -24.65
N GLU A 82 -18.80 -18.13 -25.33
CA GLU A 82 -19.92 -17.88 -26.27
C GLU A 82 -19.80 -18.73 -27.54
N LYS A 83 -18.58 -18.96 -28.02
CA LYS A 83 -18.34 -19.78 -29.24
C LYS A 83 -18.48 -21.26 -28.99
N ASN A 84 -18.09 -21.77 -27.85
CA ASN A 84 -18.03 -23.20 -27.55
C ASN A 84 -18.47 -23.51 -26.11
N LEU A 85 -19.75 -23.34 -25.81
CA LEU A 85 -20.33 -23.74 -24.53
C LEU A 85 -20.09 -25.24 -24.21
N GLY A 86 -19.87 -26.04 -25.24
CA GLY A 86 -19.52 -27.44 -25.10
C GLY A 86 -18.12 -27.71 -24.55
N ASP A 87 -17.23 -26.77 -24.71
CA ASP A 87 -15.79 -26.91 -24.37
C ASP A 87 -15.38 -26.08 -23.15
N ILE A 88 -16.34 -25.78 -22.25
CA ILE A 88 -16.08 -25.01 -21.01
C ILE A 88 -14.87 -25.58 -20.24
N LEU A 89 -14.60 -26.86 -20.39
CA LEU A 89 -13.54 -27.57 -19.68
C LEU A 89 -12.38 -27.97 -20.59
N THR A 90 -12.22 -27.28 -21.73
CA THR A 90 -11.02 -27.49 -22.55
C THR A 90 -9.82 -26.87 -21.86
N PRO A 91 -8.62 -27.43 -22.07
CA PRO A 91 -7.38 -26.85 -21.54
C PRO A 91 -7.19 -25.38 -21.93
N GLY A 92 -7.73 -24.95 -23.08
CA GLY A 92 -7.67 -23.56 -23.54
C GLY A 92 -8.50 -22.60 -22.67
N VAL A 93 -9.66 -23.01 -22.20
CA VAL A 93 -10.51 -22.21 -21.30
C VAL A 93 -9.92 -22.17 -19.90
N GLU A 94 -9.45 -23.30 -19.37
CA GLU A 94 -8.78 -23.36 -18.08
C GLU A 94 -7.55 -22.43 -18.03
N LYS A 95 -6.71 -22.45 -19.08
CA LYS A 95 -5.57 -21.54 -19.20
C LYS A 95 -5.99 -20.07 -19.17
N ARG A 96 -7.11 -19.71 -19.81
CA ARG A 96 -7.63 -18.33 -19.80
C ARG A 96 -8.12 -17.89 -18.42
N VAL A 97 -8.75 -18.80 -17.66
CA VAL A 97 -9.14 -18.52 -16.27
C VAL A 97 -7.92 -18.29 -15.39
N LEU A 98 -6.87 -19.11 -15.53
CA LEU A 98 -5.62 -18.92 -14.82
C LEU A 98 -4.99 -17.56 -15.16
N THR A 99 -4.92 -17.19 -16.44
CA THR A 99 -4.42 -15.88 -16.87
C THR A 99 -5.22 -14.73 -16.26
N LEU A 100 -6.55 -14.86 -16.19
CA LEU A 100 -7.41 -13.86 -15.56
C LEU A 100 -7.16 -13.75 -14.06
N LYS A 101 -6.98 -14.89 -13.38
CA LYS A 101 -6.67 -14.97 -11.95
C LYS A 101 -5.31 -14.31 -11.64
N ASP A 102 -4.30 -14.56 -12.46
CA ASP A 102 -2.97 -13.97 -12.33
C ASP A 102 -3.03 -12.44 -12.55
N SER A 103 -3.75 -11.97 -13.58
CA SER A 103 -3.96 -10.54 -13.81
C SER A 103 -4.68 -9.84 -12.65
N ALA A 104 -5.64 -10.51 -12.01
CA ALA A 104 -6.33 -9.97 -10.85
C ALA A 104 -5.43 -9.88 -9.60
N LYS A 105 -4.58 -10.91 -9.39
CA LYS A 105 -3.56 -10.88 -8.33
C LYS A 105 -2.52 -9.79 -8.57
N GLU A 106 -2.07 -9.64 -9.81
CA GLU A 106 -1.12 -8.58 -10.20
C GLU A 106 -1.70 -7.20 -9.90
N ALA A 107 -2.97 -6.94 -10.22
CA ALA A 107 -3.63 -5.68 -9.88
C ALA A 107 -3.56 -5.38 -8.39
N ALA A 108 -3.92 -6.34 -7.53
CA ALA A 108 -3.88 -6.18 -6.09
C ALA A 108 -2.45 -6.00 -5.53
N SER A 109 -1.45 -6.67 -6.13
CA SER A 109 -0.04 -6.50 -5.74
C SER A 109 0.46 -5.10 -6.07
N ARG A 110 0.20 -4.59 -7.28
CA ARG A 110 0.63 -3.25 -7.70
C ARG A 110 0.07 -2.13 -6.82
N VAL A 111 -1.17 -2.28 -6.32
CA VAL A 111 -1.73 -1.32 -5.34
C VAL A 111 -0.89 -1.31 -4.07
N ARG A 112 -0.60 -2.49 -3.52
CA ARG A 112 0.22 -2.62 -2.30
C ARG A 112 1.62 -2.06 -2.49
N ASP A 113 2.29 -2.44 -3.58
CA ASP A 113 3.64 -1.98 -3.88
C ASP A 113 3.73 -0.46 -4.06
N SER A 114 2.70 0.15 -4.66
CA SER A 114 2.61 1.61 -4.82
C SER A 114 2.35 2.30 -3.48
N TRP A 115 1.50 1.72 -2.64
CA TRP A 115 1.26 2.17 -1.28
C TRP A 115 2.53 2.13 -0.45
N ASP A 116 3.19 0.97 -0.38
CA ASP A 116 4.37 0.75 0.45
C ASP A 116 5.52 1.70 0.04
N ARG A 117 5.76 1.88 -1.26
CA ARG A 117 6.75 2.83 -1.76
C ARG A 117 6.42 4.27 -1.40
N THR A 118 5.14 4.67 -1.51
CA THR A 118 4.74 6.04 -1.21
C THR A 118 4.80 6.30 0.29
N LEU A 119 4.30 5.37 1.11
CA LEU A 119 4.37 5.47 2.56
C LEU A 119 5.82 5.52 3.04
N ALA A 120 6.69 4.63 2.55
CA ALA A 120 8.11 4.61 2.88
C ALA A 120 8.80 5.94 2.54
N ARG A 121 8.48 6.55 1.40
CA ARG A 121 9.01 7.87 1.02
C ARG A 121 8.53 8.97 1.98
N GLN A 122 7.24 9.00 2.33
CA GLN A 122 6.66 10.00 3.22
C GLN A 122 7.21 9.88 4.65
N VAL A 123 7.28 8.66 5.17
CA VAL A 123 7.88 8.36 6.48
C VAL A 123 9.39 8.65 6.47
N GLY A 124 10.08 8.25 5.40
CA GLY A 124 11.51 8.48 5.22
C GLY A 124 11.90 9.96 5.23
N ALA A 125 11.04 10.84 4.72
CA ALA A 125 11.25 12.27 4.76
C ALA A 125 11.17 12.87 6.18
N LEU A 126 10.38 12.28 7.09
CA LEU A 126 10.22 12.73 8.47
C LEU A 126 11.22 12.07 9.43
N ARG A 127 11.68 10.87 9.11
CA ARG A 127 12.51 10.04 9.99
C ARG A 127 13.78 10.74 10.51
N PRO A 128 14.59 11.45 9.71
CA PRO A 128 15.79 12.11 10.22
C PRO A 128 15.50 13.11 11.33
N ILE A 129 14.45 13.94 11.15
CA ILE A 129 14.06 14.97 12.13
C ILE A 129 13.52 14.33 13.41
N VAL A 130 12.68 13.30 13.28
CA VAL A 130 12.12 12.58 14.42
C VAL A 130 13.19 11.82 15.18
N THR A 131 14.14 11.19 14.49
CA THR A 131 15.29 10.52 15.12
C THR A 131 16.15 11.54 15.89
N LEU A 132 16.42 12.69 15.28
CA LEU A 132 17.17 13.77 15.94
C LEU A 132 16.45 14.26 17.20
N ALA A 133 15.12 14.48 17.13
CA ALA A 133 14.33 14.92 18.29
C ALA A 133 14.37 13.89 19.43
N ARG A 134 14.33 12.60 19.12
CA ARG A 134 14.45 11.52 20.09
C ARG A 134 15.84 11.47 20.71
N ASP A 135 16.89 11.46 19.87
CA ASP A 135 18.27 11.28 20.31
C ASP A 135 18.76 12.51 21.12
N ALA A 136 18.31 13.71 20.79
CA ALA A 136 18.51 14.93 21.57
C ALA A 136 17.58 15.01 22.81
N ARG A 137 16.72 14.01 23.04
CA ARG A 137 15.77 13.96 24.15
C ARG A 137 14.86 15.19 24.23
N LEU A 138 14.44 15.72 23.08
CA LEU A 138 13.51 16.82 23.04
C LEU A 138 12.16 16.39 23.59
N GLN A 139 11.43 17.32 24.22
CA GLN A 139 10.09 17.06 24.71
C GLN A 139 9.19 16.56 23.56
N GLY A 140 8.57 15.40 23.72
CA GLY A 140 7.73 14.78 22.70
C GLY A 140 8.48 13.95 21.63
N GLY A 141 9.82 13.95 21.60
CA GLY A 141 10.61 13.20 20.60
C GLY A 141 10.31 11.71 20.57
N GLU A 142 10.20 11.05 21.73
CA GLU A 142 9.82 9.64 21.85
C GLU A 142 8.40 9.37 21.33
N VAL A 143 7.45 10.27 21.63
CA VAL A 143 6.06 10.15 21.16
C VAL A 143 6.01 10.26 19.63
N LEU A 144 6.75 11.19 19.03
CA LEU A 144 6.84 11.34 17.58
C LEU A 144 7.48 10.12 16.93
N ALA A 145 8.53 9.55 17.51
CA ALA A 145 9.17 8.33 17.03
C ALA A 145 8.18 7.15 17.01
N HIS A 146 7.45 6.95 18.11
CA HIS A 146 6.46 5.90 18.21
C HIS A 146 5.31 6.08 17.20
N ARG A 147 4.81 7.31 17.02
CA ARG A 147 3.79 7.62 15.99
C ARG A 147 4.31 7.33 14.59
N LEU A 148 5.54 7.73 14.28
CA LEU A 148 6.16 7.49 12.98
C LEU A 148 6.31 5.98 12.69
N ASP A 149 6.74 5.21 13.68
CA ASP A 149 6.90 3.75 13.53
C ASP A 149 5.56 3.04 13.36
N LYS A 150 4.52 3.47 14.07
CA LYS A 150 3.15 3.00 13.84
C LYS A 150 2.69 3.27 12.40
N LEU A 151 2.91 4.49 11.91
CA LEU A 151 2.55 4.86 10.53
C LEU A 151 3.33 4.05 9.51
N ALA A 152 4.63 3.80 9.75
CA ALA A 152 5.48 2.99 8.85
C ALA A 152 5.01 1.54 8.69
N ALA A 153 4.29 0.99 9.67
CA ALA A 153 3.79 -0.38 9.66
C ALA A 153 2.39 -0.53 9.03
N LEU A 154 1.77 0.57 8.60
CA LEU A 154 0.39 0.54 8.10
C LEU A 154 0.31 -0.03 6.68
N ARG A 155 -0.75 -0.81 6.48
CA ARG A 155 -1.14 -1.36 5.17
C ARG A 155 -2.12 -0.43 4.48
N VAL A 156 -2.42 -0.73 3.21
CA VAL A 156 -3.47 -0.04 2.46
C VAL A 156 -4.76 0.02 3.28
N PRO A 157 -5.38 1.20 3.44
CA PRO A 157 -6.60 1.35 4.24
C PRO A 157 -7.73 0.46 3.75
N ALA A 158 -8.40 -0.20 4.69
CA ALA A 158 -9.51 -1.10 4.39
C ALA A 158 -10.82 -0.35 4.10
N SER A 159 -10.98 0.86 4.64
CA SER A 159 -12.19 1.68 4.47
C SER A 159 -11.84 3.16 4.23
N ALA A 160 -12.86 3.93 3.85
CA ALA A 160 -12.75 5.37 3.64
C ALA A 160 -12.49 6.12 4.95
N GLU A 161 -13.07 5.66 6.05
CA GLU A 161 -12.91 6.21 7.39
C GLU A 161 -11.46 6.03 7.85
N VAL A 162 -10.91 4.81 7.75
CA VAL A 162 -9.52 4.51 8.08
C VAL A 162 -8.55 5.35 7.21
N ALA A 163 -8.89 5.57 5.94
CA ALA A 163 -8.08 6.43 5.07
C ALA A 163 -8.10 7.89 5.53
N ALA A 164 -9.24 8.40 5.98
CA ALA A 164 -9.38 9.77 6.49
C ALA A 164 -8.62 9.96 7.82
N GLU A 165 -8.74 9.01 8.75
CA GLU A 165 -8.00 9.00 10.01
C GLU A 165 -6.49 8.98 9.78
N LEU A 166 -6.02 8.12 8.87
CA LEU A 166 -4.61 8.01 8.53
C LEU A 166 -4.07 9.30 7.89
N LYS A 167 -4.84 9.92 7.02
CA LYS A 167 -4.47 11.21 6.42
C LYS A 167 -4.33 12.29 7.50
N SER A 168 -5.31 12.40 8.40
CA SER A 168 -5.28 13.34 9.52
C SER A 168 -4.08 13.11 10.45
N GLU A 169 -3.77 11.84 10.75
CA GLU A 169 -2.61 11.47 11.57
C GLU A 169 -1.28 11.86 10.92
N LEU A 170 -1.14 11.63 9.61
CA LEU A 170 0.03 12.05 8.84
C LEU A 170 0.20 13.58 8.82
N GLU A 171 -0.89 14.31 8.63
CA GLU A 171 -0.90 15.78 8.65
C GLU A 171 -0.51 16.29 10.03
N SER A 172 -1.11 15.79 11.09
CA SER A 172 -0.80 16.13 12.49
C SER A 172 0.66 15.80 12.84
N LEU A 173 1.19 14.66 12.37
CA LEU A 173 2.60 14.33 12.59
C LEU A 173 3.53 15.31 11.86
N ARG A 174 3.22 15.68 10.61
CA ARG A 174 3.99 16.68 9.85
C ARG A 174 3.99 18.03 10.54
N GLU A 175 2.84 18.50 10.99
CA GLU A 175 2.72 19.76 11.73
C GLU A 175 3.56 19.71 13.01
N SER A 176 3.49 18.62 13.77
CA SER A 176 4.30 18.42 14.97
C SER A 176 5.80 18.45 14.67
N VAL A 177 6.22 17.81 13.57
CA VAL A 177 7.65 17.83 13.13
C VAL A 177 8.08 19.22 12.67
N VAL A 178 7.21 19.95 11.96
CA VAL A 178 7.48 21.34 11.56
C VAL A 178 7.60 22.26 12.77
N ALA A 179 6.73 22.08 13.78
CA ALA A 179 6.72 22.86 15.02
C ALA A 179 8.02 22.67 15.86
N LEU A 180 8.76 21.57 15.66
CA LEU A 180 10.07 21.40 16.29
C LEU A 180 11.08 22.45 15.80
N GLY A 181 10.92 23.01 14.60
CA GLY A 181 11.84 24.03 14.05
C GLY A 181 13.25 23.48 13.73
N LEU A 182 13.43 22.15 13.66
CA LEU A 182 14.72 21.49 13.47
C LEU A 182 15.16 21.48 12.00
N LYS A 183 15.07 22.62 11.32
CA LYS A 183 15.53 22.77 9.92
C LYS A 183 16.76 23.68 9.89
N GLY A 184 17.49 23.62 8.78
CA GLY A 184 18.65 24.48 8.56
C GLY A 184 19.77 24.29 9.60
N LYS A 185 20.39 25.38 10.03
CA LYS A 185 21.55 25.36 10.94
C LYS A 185 21.24 24.74 12.30
N ALA A 186 20.03 24.90 12.82
CA ALA A 186 19.63 24.31 14.09
C ALA A 186 19.60 22.76 14.00
N GLY A 187 19.07 22.20 12.94
CA GLY A 187 19.06 20.75 12.71
C GLY A 187 20.48 20.18 12.51
N GLU A 188 21.31 20.87 11.71
CA GLU A 188 22.72 20.48 11.51
C GLU A 188 23.50 20.47 12.84
N PHE A 189 23.35 21.54 13.63
CA PHE A 189 23.99 21.66 14.94
C PHE A 189 23.60 20.53 15.90
N LEU A 190 22.29 20.24 16.02
CA LEU A 190 21.81 19.17 16.90
C LEU A 190 22.29 17.80 16.45
N MET A 191 22.37 17.55 15.13
CA MET A 191 22.97 16.31 14.60
C MET A 191 24.44 16.18 14.99
N ASP A 192 25.21 17.28 14.84
CA ASP A 192 26.62 17.28 15.20
C ASP A 192 26.81 17.16 16.72
N ALA A 193 25.93 17.79 17.51
CA ALA A 193 25.94 17.64 18.97
C ALA A 193 25.66 16.21 19.41
N ALA A 194 24.65 15.53 18.83
CA ALA A 194 24.36 14.16 19.12
C ALA A 194 25.51 13.18 18.76
N GLN A 195 26.35 13.58 17.77
CA GLN A 195 27.55 12.85 17.36
C GLN A 195 28.85 13.32 18.04
N GLY A 196 28.75 14.25 18.99
CA GLY A 196 29.90 14.83 19.67
C GLY A 196 30.81 15.66 18.77
N ARG A 197 30.30 16.22 17.67
CA ARG A 197 31.04 17.02 16.68
C ARG A 197 30.70 18.51 16.67
N ALA A 198 29.68 18.90 17.44
CA ALA A 198 29.28 20.31 17.50
C ALA A 198 30.41 21.23 17.96
N ARG A 199 30.53 22.41 17.35
CA ARG A 199 31.56 23.39 17.61
C ARG A 199 30.99 24.63 18.28
N ALA A 200 31.79 25.29 19.14
CA ALA A 200 31.38 26.52 19.83
C ALA A 200 30.92 27.64 18.88
N LYS A 201 31.53 27.75 17.69
CA LYS A 201 31.15 28.74 16.68
C LYS A 201 29.73 28.56 16.14
N ASP A 202 29.19 27.33 16.19
CA ASP A 202 27.84 27.03 15.68
C ASP A 202 26.78 27.64 16.61
N LEU A 203 27.12 27.93 17.87
CA LEU A 203 26.29 28.66 18.83
C LEU A 203 26.08 30.15 18.49
N GLU A 204 26.83 30.69 17.55
CA GLU A 204 26.65 32.07 17.08
C GLU A 204 25.40 32.24 16.21
N HIS A 205 24.90 31.15 15.63
CA HIS A 205 23.71 31.19 14.79
C HIS A 205 22.43 31.41 15.62
N PRO A 206 21.61 32.45 15.31
CA PRO A 206 20.39 32.73 16.06
C PRO A 206 19.42 31.55 16.10
N GLU A 207 19.27 30.80 14.98
CA GLU A 207 18.39 29.61 14.89
C GLU A 207 18.83 28.51 15.87
N VAL A 208 20.14 28.36 16.09
CA VAL A 208 20.68 27.37 17.04
C VAL A 208 20.34 27.80 18.46
N ARG A 209 20.55 29.07 18.81
CA ARG A 209 20.21 29.59 20.14
C ARG A 209 18.74 29.49 20.43
N ASP A 210 17.86 29.86 19.48
CA ASP A 210 16.42 29.77 19.64
C ASP A 210 15.96 28.30 19.94
N VAL A 211 16.54 27.33 19.26
CA VAL A 211 16.26 25.92 19.51
C VAL A 211 16.78 25.48 20.88
N LEU A 212 17.96 25.88 21.27
CA LEU A 212 18.55 25.56 22.58
C LEU A 212 17.75 26.16 23.74
N ASP A 213 17.31 27.40 23.60
CA ASP A 213 16.45 28.07 24.58
C ASP A 213 15.05 27.39 24.65
N ARG A 214 14.43 27.20 23.51
CA ARG A 214 13.10 26.61 23.41
C ARG A 214 13.01 25.22 24.04
N PHE A 215 14.02 24.40 23.86
CA PHE A 215 14.05 23.01 24.38
C PHE A 215 14.89 22.88 25.66
N GLN A 216 15.39 23.97 26.22
CA GLN A 216 16.20 24.00 27.45
C GLN A 216 17.39 23.03 27.39
N LEU A 217 18.13 23.04 26.27
CA LEU A 217 19.21 22.08 26.00
C LEU A 217 20.59 22.54 26.46
N TRP A 218 20.75 23.76 26.95
CA TRP A 218 22.05 24.34 27.34
C TRP A 218 22.82 23.44 28.33
N ASP A 219 22.16 22.91 29.34
CA ASP A 219 22.78 22.07 30.37
C ASP A 219 23.15 20.65 29.86
N ARG A 220 22.69 20.30 28.67
CA ARG A 220 22.94 18.99 28.07
C ARG A 220 23.98 18.99 26.95
N LEU A 221 24.48 20.18 26.61
CA LEU A 221 25.44 20.33 25.54
C LEU A 221 26.88 20.06 26.03
N SER A 222 27.49 19.09 25.35
CA SER A 222 28.96 18.93 25.38
C SER A 222 29.53 19.47 24.07
N VAL A 223 30.09 20.69 24.10
CA VAL A 223 30.66 21.34 22.93
C VAL A 223 32.17 21.26 22.99
N LYS A 224 32.82 20.82 21.92
CA LYS A 224 34.28 20.88 21.81
C LYS A 224 34.71 22.30 21.53
N LEU A 225 35.52 22.84 22.42
CA LEU A 225 36.30 24.04 22.16
C LEU A 225 37.41 23.64 21.19
N GLY A 226 37.23 23.93 19.90
CA GLY A 226 38.20 23.69 18.85
C GLY A 226 38.82 24.98 18.37
#